data_8a41e5c5ab1b0a8539c3abe4589b9046
#
_entry.id   8a41e5c5ab1b0a8539c3abe4589b9046
#
_cell.length_a   1.000
_cell.length_b   1.000
_cell.length_c   1.000
_cell.angle_alpha   90.00
_cell.angle_beta   90.00
_cell.angle_gamma   90.00
#
_symmetry.space_group_name_H-M   'P 1'
#
loop_
_entity.id
_entity.type
_entity.pdbx_description
1 polymer ?
#
loop_
_entity_poly.entity_id
_entity_poly.type
_entity_poly.pdbx_seq_one_letter_code
_entity_poly.pdbx_strand_id
1 'polypeptide(L)'
;MHNKTRIMVEGTIVAALSFMLSLIPTNIGSSFTISLGMIPLTIFALRRGLRPALLSAFIWGILHFPAGDVYYLSIPQVLIEYPIAFTFAGFAGLYAPKVQQALLDNQPREATKNIILGSLLGTSARFFWHFIAGVIFWGSYALWGMNPWIFSLVMNGASGLATGIVTVMVTLIAVKKVPQLFLPRDTTHLGIKTR
;
A
#
# COMPACT_ATOMS: atom_id res chain seq x y z
N MET A 1 24.30 10.42 -10.34
CA MET A 1 22.84 10.49 -10.55
C MET A 1 22.24 11.30 -9.41
N HIS A 2 21.48 12.38 -9.71
CA HIS A 2 20.87 13.22 -8.68
C HIS A 2 19.96 12.36 -7.79
N ASN A 3 19.97 12.60 -6.48
CA ASN A 3 19.20 11.84 -5.49
C ASN A 3 17.71 11.71 -5.84
N LYS A 4 17.12 12.79 -6.37
CA LYS A 4 15.73 12.83 -6.84
C LYS A 4 15.46 11.83 -7.97
N THR A 5 16.33 11.78 -8.98
CA THR A 5 16.18 10.86 -10.12
C THR A 5 16.21 9.41 -9.66
N ARG A 6 17.09 9.06 -8.72
CA ARG A 6 17.17 7.71 -8.15
C ARG A 6 15.87 7.32 -7.43
N ILE A 7 15.34 8.22 -6.61
CA ILE A 7 14.07 7.98 -5.90
C ILE A 7 12.91 7.78 -6.88
N MET A 8 12.85 8.59 -7.94
CA MET A 8 11.82 8.46 -8.99
C MET A 8 11.93 7.13 -9.72
N VAL A 9 13.11 6.71 -10.11
CA VAL A 9 13.35 5.42 -10.78
C VAL A 9 12.97 4.26 -9.86
N GLU A 10 13.40 4.27 -8.59
CA GLU A 10 12.99 3.25 -7.60
C GLU A 10 11.46 3.21 -7.47
N GLY A 11 10.80 4.38 -7.36
CA GLY A 11 9.35 4.48 -7.23
C GLY A 11 8.59 3.93 -8.44
N THR A 12 9.08 4.20 -9.65
CA THR A 12 8.48 3.66 -10.89
C THR A 12 8.61 2.15 -10.97
N ILE A 13 9.80 1.61 -10.63
CA ILE A 13 10.02 0.15 -10.59
C ILE A 13 9.09 -0.50 -9.56
N VAL A 14 8.96 0.11 -8.38
CA VAL A 14 8.06 -0.40 -7.33
C VAL A 14 6.60 -0.34 -7.76
N ALA A 15 6.16 0.73 -8.43
CA ALA A 15 4.81 0.82 -8.96
C ALA A 15 4.52 -0.29 -9.97
N ALA A 16 5.45 -0.54 -10.90
CA ALA A 16 5.34 -1.62 -11.87
C ALA A 16 5.31 -3.01 -11.20
N LEU A 17 6.19 -3.26 -10.22
CA LEU A 17 6.20 -4.50 -9.46
C LEU A 17 4.90 -4.70 -8.66
N SER A 18 4.40 -3.64 -8.03
CA SER A 18 3.12 -3.66 -7.31
C SER A 18 1.97 -4.00 -8.25
N PHE A 19 1.97 -3.41 -9.45
CA PHE A 19 0.98 -3.73 -10.48
C PHE A 19 1.09 -5.19 -10.94
N MET A 20 2.28 -5.69 -11.25
CA MET A 20 2.48 -7.08 -11.66
C MET A 20 1.99 -8.08 -10.60
N LEU A 21 2.24 -7.79 -9.32
CA LEU A 21 1.74 -8.62 -8.22
C LEU A 21 0.21 -8.52 -8.06
N SER A 22 -0.41 -7.42 -8.49
CA SER A 22 -1.87 -7.29 -8.49
C SER A 22 -2.55 -8.19 -9.52
N LEU A 23 -1.84 -8.60 -10.58
CA LEU A 23 -2.36 -9.51 -11.61
C LEU A 23 -2.41 -10.97 -11.15
N ILE A 24 -1.77 -11.31 -10.02
CA ILE A 24 -1.86 -12.65 -9.44
C ILE A 24 -3.26 -12.83 -8.86
N PRO A 25 -4.03 -13.82 -9.32
CA PRO A 25 -5.39 -14.02 -8.85
C PRO A 25 -5.40 -14.51 -7.40
N THR A 26 -5.75 -13.61 -6.49
CA THR A 26 -5.87 -13.86 -5.05
C THR A 26 -7.31 -13.71 -4.57
N ASN A 27 -8.25 -13.59 -5.51
CA ASN A 27 -9.65 -13.38 -5.21
C ASN A 27 -10.32 -14.70 -4.78
N ILE A 28 -11.19 -14.57 -3.79
CA ILE A 28 -12.16 -15.61 -3.39
C ILE A 28 -13.56 -15.05 -3.68
N GLY A 29 -14.22 -15.59 -4.67
CA GLY A 29 -15.47 -15.01 -5.19
C GLY A 29 -15.23 -13.67 -5.89
N SER A 30 -16.27 -12.84 -5.96
CA SER A 30 -16.27 -11.57 -6.70
C SER A 30 -15.76 -10.36 -5.91
N SER A 31 -15.63 -10.47 -4.59
CA SER A 31 -15.50 -9.28 -3.74
C SER A 31 -14.37 -9.34 -2.72
N PHE A 32 -13.84 -10.51 -2.41
CA PHE A 32 -12.71 -10.67 -1.49
C PHE A 32 -11.41 -10.80 -2.27
N THR A 33 -10.38 -10.03 -1.88
CA THR A 33 -9.04 -10.13 -2.50
C THR A 33 -7.94 -9.81 -1.51
N ILE A 34 -6.76 -10.43 -1.69
CA ILE A 34 -5.53 -10.08 -0.98
C ILE A 34 -4.61 -9.34 -1.95
N SER A 35 -4.37 -8.07 -1.70
CA SER A 35 -3.57 -7.22 -2.59
C SER A 35 -2.07 -7.39 -2.34
N LEU A 36 -1.42 -8.27 -3.10
CA LEU A 36 0.03 -8.53 -2.97
C LEU A 36 0.89 -7.33 -3.37
N GLY A 37 0.39 -6.44 -4.22
CA GLY A 37 1.07 -5.19 -4.59
C GLY A 37 1.32 -4.24 -3.41
N MET A 38 0.58 -4.40 -2.29
CA MET A 38 0.85 -3.66 -1.07
C MET A 38 2.22 -3.95 -0.46
N ILE A 39 2.80 -5.13 -0.70
CA ILE A 39 4.09 -5.54 -0.13
C ILE A 39 5.23 -4.66 -0.63
N PRO A 40 5.57 -4.62 -1.93
CA PRO A 40 6.66 -3.79 -2.42
C PRO A 40 6.42 -2.31 -2.19
N LEU A 41 5.17 -1.84 -2.31
CA LEU A 41 4.83 -0.45 -2.05
C LEU A 41 5.09 -0.07 -0.58
N THR A 42 4.70 -0.90 0.36
CA THR A 42 4.92 -0.63 1.79
C THR A 42 6.41 -0.60 2.13
N ILE A 43 7.21 -1.54 1.61
CA ILE A 43 8.67 -1.54 1.80
C ILE A 43 9.27 -0.24 1.24
N PHE A 44 8.87 0.16 0.05
CA PHE A 44 9.32 1.41 -0.57
C PHE A 44 8.88 2.65 0.23
N ALA A 45 7.64 2.66 0.73
CA ALA A 45 7.11 3.73 1.55
C ALA A 45 7.91 3.90 2.84
N LEU A 46 8.22 2.81 3.54
CA LEU A 46 9.04 2.81 4.75
C LEU A 46 10.51 3.15 4.47
N ARG A 47 10.97 2.93 3.22
CA ARG A 47 12.31 3.31 2.76
C ARG A 47 12.41 4.78 2.35
N ARG A 48 11.44 5.32 1.62
CA ARG A 48 11.54 6.63 0.93
C ARG A 48 10.63 7.71 1.50
N GLY A 49 9.75 7.34 2.43
CA GLY A 49 8.83 8.27 3.09
C GLY A 49 7.59 8.58 2.26
N LEU A 50 6.78 9.49 2.79
CA LEU A 50 5.41 9.75 2.34
C LEU A 50 5.34 10.20 0.87
N ARG A 51 6.04 11.28 0.50
CA ARG A 51 5.88 11.91 -0.84
C ARG A 51 6.22 10.97 -1.99
N PRO A 52 7.39 10.27 -2.00
CA PRO A 52 7.68 9.29 -3.03
C PRO A 52 6.69 8.12 -3.03
N ALA A 53 6.25 7.68 -1.86
CA ALA A 53 5.30 6.58 -1.74
C ALA A 53 3.93 6.93 -2.32
N LEU A 54 3.39 8.13 -2.06
CA LEU A 54 2.14 8.59 -2.65
C LEU A 54 2.21 8.62 -4.18
N LEU A 55 3.32 9.13 -4.74
CA LEU A 55 3.51 9.16 -6.19
C LEU A 55 3.60 7.76 -6.79
N SER A 56 4.39 6.86 -6.18
CA SER A 56 4.53 5.47 -6.63
C SER A 56 3.19 4.72 -6.56
N ALA A 57 2.43 4.93 -5.50
CA ALA A 57 1.11 4.35 -5.30
C ALA A 57 0.08 4.89 -6.32
N PHE A 58 0.13 6.17 -6.63
CA PHE A 58 -0.67 6.78 -7.69
C PHE A 58 -0.36 6.14 -9.05
N ILE A 59 0.92 6.03 -9.41
CA ILE A 59 1.34 5.37 -10.66
C ILE A 59 0.85 3.93 -10.69
N TRP A 60 0.95 3.18 -9.59
CA TRP A 60 0.41 1.84 -9.49
C TRP A 60 -1.08 1.79 -9.82
N GLY A 61 -1.90 2.69 -9.24
CA GLY A 61 -3.34 2.79 -9.56
C GLY A 61 -3.60 3.10 -11.03
N ILE A 62 -2.80 3.99 -11.63
CA ILE A 62 -2.92 4.37 -13.06
C ILE A 62 -2.56 3.22 -14.00
N LEU A 63 -1.62 2.35 -13.64
CA LEU A 63 -1.20 1.23 -14.49
C LEU A 63 -2.31 0.21 -14.79
N HIS A 64 -3.37 0.14 -13.97
CA HIS A 64 -4.53 -0.69 -14.23
C HIS A 64 -5.29 -0.28 -15.51
N PHE A 65 -5.28 1.01 -15.88
CA PHE A 65 -6.01 1.52 -17.05
C PHE A 65 -5.45 1.00 -18.39
N PRO A 66 -4.17 1.20 -18.72
CA PRO A 66 -3.62 0.72 -19.99
C PRO A 66 -3.57 -0.81 -20.07
N ALA A 67 -3.61 -1.50 -18.93
CA ALA A 67 -3.64 -2.96 -18.87
C ALA A 67 -5.05 -3.54 -19.07
N GLY A 68 -6.10 -2.70 -19.05
CA GLY A 68 -7.48 -3.16 -19.13
C GLY A 68 -7.97 -3.88 -17.88
N ASP A 69 -7.25 -3.73 -16.75
CA ASP A 69 -7.57 -4.35 -15.47
C ASP A 69 -8.37 -3.37 -14.58
N VAL A 70 -9.46 -2.85 -15.13
CA VAL A 70 -10.35 -1.88 -14.47
C VAL A 70 -11.79 -2.38 -14.56
N TYR A 71 -12.43 -2.55 -13.41
CA TYR A 71 -13.89 -2.71 -13.35
C TYR A 71 -14.54 -1.35 -13.49
N TYR A 72 -15.35 -1.17 -14.53
CA TYR A 72 -15.96 0.09 -14.86
C TYR A 72 -17.49 0.04 -14.65
N LEU A 73 -17.99 0.83 -13.70
CA LEU A 73 -19.41 1.12 -13.51
C LEU A 73 -19.72 2.58 -13.83
N SER A 74 -18.84 3.50 -13.44
CA SER A 74 -18.97 4.92 -13.66
C SER A 74 -17.60 5.62 -13.52
N ILE A 75 -17.47 6.83 -14.07
CA ILE A 75 -16.25 7.63 -13.93
C ILE A 75 -15.90 7.92 -12.46
N PRO A 76 -16.83 8.37 -11.58
CA PRO A 76 -16.51 8.60 -10.17
C PRO A 76 -16.04 7.33 -9.45
N GLN A 77 -16.65 6.16 -9.72
CA GLN A 77 -16.24 4.89 -9.13
C GLN A 77 -14.79 4.58 -9.48
N VAL A 78 -14.44 4.64 -10.75
CA VAL A 78 -13.08 4.33 -11.22
C VAL A 78 -12.05 5.29 -10.61
N LEU A 79 -12.36 6.59 -10.51
CA LEU A 79 -11.45 7.57 -9.90
C LEU A 79 -11.23 7.30 -8.41
N ILE A 80 -12.26 6.86 -7.69
CA ILE A 80 -12.12 6.54 -6.26
C ILE A 80 -11.33 5.24 -6.07
N GLU A 81 -11.67 4.19 -6.82
CA GLU A 81 -11.11 2.86 -6.58
C GLU A 81 -9.66 2.69 -7.07
N TYR A 82 -9.25 3.43 -8.11
CA TYR A 82 -7.90 3.29 -8.67
C TYR A 82 -6.99 4.48 -8.31
N PRO A 83 -7.12 5.69 -8.87
CA PRO A 83 -6.18 6.77 -8.52
C PRO A 83 -6.19 7.12 -7.03
N ILE A 84 -7.38 7.31 -6.44
CA ILE A 84 -7.49 7.78 -5.06
C ILE A 84 -7.11 6.66 -4.08
N ALA A 85 -7.82 5.53 -4.10
CA ALA A 85 -7.60 4.46 -3.13
C ALA A 85 -6.15 3.98 -3.13
N PHE A 86 -5.58 3.75 -4.31
CA PHE A 86 -4.19 3.30 -4.41
C PHE A 86 -3.20 4.35 -3.87
N THR A 87 -3.40 5.64 -4.16
CA THR A 87 -2.54 6.71 -3.65
C THR A 87 -2.45 6.67 -2.12
N PHE A 88 -3.56 6.44 -1.45
CA PHE A 88 -3.61 6.40 0.02
C PHE A 88 -2.80 5.24 0.63
N ALA A 89 -2.49 4.18 -0.11
CA ALA A 89 -1.56 3.15 0.33
C ALA A 89 -0.16 3.73 0.69
N GLY A 90 0.23 4.82 0.05
CA GLY A 90 1.47 5.54 0.34
C GLY A 90 1.58 6.11 1.75
N PHE A 91 0.49 6.18 2.53
CA PHE A 91 0.50 6.67 3.92
C PHE A 91 1.36 5.81 4.86
N ALA A 92 1.69 4.58 4.49
CA ALA A 92 2.72 3.80 5.19
C ALA A 92 4.03 4.59 5.37
N GLY A 93 4.36 5.47 4.41
CA GLY A 93 5.56 6.30 4.42
C GLY A 93 5.64 7.34 5.54
N LEU A 94 4.55 7.62 6.26
CA LEU A 94 4.57 8.46 7.47
C LEU A 94 5.44 7.86 8.58
N TYR A 95 5.58 6.55 8.59
CA TYR A 95 6.38 5.83 9.58
C TYR A 95 7.85 5.64 9.16
N ALA A 96 8.25 6.03 7.95
CA ALA A 96 9.60 5.86 7.46
C ALA A 96 10.68 6.44 8.39
N PRO A 97 10.58 7.69 8.89
CA PRO A 97 11.59 8.24 9.79
C PRO A 97 11.74 7.44 11.08
N LYS A 98 10.62 7.00 11.67
CA LYS A 98 10.63 6.21 12.92
C LYS A 98 11.23 4.82 12.73
N VAL A 99 10.90 4.15 11.61
CA VAL A 99 11.47 2.84 11.27
C VAL A 99 12.97 2.95 11.06
N GLN A 100 13.41 3.91 10.26
CA GLN A 100 14.82 4.09 9.94
C GLN A 100 15.63 4.49 11.17
N GLN A 101 15.12 5.42 11.99
CA GLN A 101 15.79 5.78 13.23
C GLN A 101 15.92 4.59 14.18
N ALA A 102 14.86 3.80 14.36
CA ALA A 102 14.90 2.62 15.21
C ALA A 102 15.89 1.56 14.72
N LEU A 103 16.05 1.41 13.39
CA LEU A 103 17.06 0.50 12.80
C LEU A 103 18.48 1.01 13.01
N LEU A 104 18.71 2.33 12.87
CA LEU A 104 20.03 2.95 13.07
C LEU A 104 20.45 2.90 14.54
N ASP A 105 19.50 3.06 15.47
CA ASP A 105 19.72 3.02 16.92
C ASP A 105 19.74 1.58 17.47
N ASN A 106 19.67 0.56 16.58
CA ASN A 106 19.64 -0.85 16.95
C ASN A 106 18.51 -1.21 17.94
N GLN A 107 17.31 -0.65 17.71
CA GLN A 107 16.09 -0.84 18.51
C GLN A 107 15.07 -1.71 17.76
N PRO A 108 15.25 -3.05 17.71
CA PRO A 108 14.44 -3.94 16.88
C PRO A 108 12.95 -3.97 17.28
N ARG A 109 12.64 -3.77 18.54
CA ARG A 109 11.24 -3.72 19.02
C ARG A 109 10.50 -2.49 18.49
N GLU A 110 11.13 -1.31 18.53
CA GLU A 110 10.56 -0.07 18.00
C GLU A 110 10.47 -0.11 16.47
N ALA A 111 11.48 -0.66 15.78
CA ALA A 111 11.42 -0.88 14.34
C ALA A 111 10.23 -1.77 13.96
N THR A 112 10.06 -2.91 14.65
CA THR A 112 8.93 -3.84 14.44
C THR A 112 7.59 -3.14 14.64
N LYS A 113 7.41 -2.43 15.74
CA LYS A 113 6.19 -1.68 16.07
C LYS A 113 5.85 -0.65 14.98
N ASN A 114 6.82 0.15 14.56
CA ASN A 114 6.59 1.19 13.57
C ASN A 114 6.36 0.61 12.17
N ILE A 115 6.95 -0.55 11.81
CA ILE A 115 6.64 -1.28 10.58
C ILE A 115 5.19 -1.76 10.59
N ILE A 116 4.73 -2.38 11.69
CA ILE A 116 3.35 -2.83 11.83
C ILE A 116 2.39 -1.65 11.66
N LEU A 117 2.60 -0.57 12.40
CA LEU A 117 1.74 0.61 12.35
C LEU A 117 1.71 1.26 10.96
N GLY A 118 2.86 1.39 10.30
CA GLY A 118 2.95 1.94 8.95
C GLY A 118 2.24 1.05 7.93
N SER A 119 2.47 -0.26 7.98
CA SER A 119 1.81 -1.22 7.08
C SER A 119 0.30 -1.20 7.24
N LEU A 120 -0.19 -1.22 8.48
CA LEU A 120 -1.63 -1.17 8.77
C LEU A 120 -2.23 0.17 8.36
N LEU A 121 -1.54 1.30 8.59
CA LEU A 121 -2.04 2.61 8.19
C LEU A 121 -2.22 2.70 6.66
N GLY A 122 -1.20 2.32 5.88
CA GLY A 122 -1.29 2.36 4.42
C GLY A 122 -2.38 1.44 3.88
N THR A 123 -2.48 0.22 4.42
CA THR A 123 -3.52 -0.73 4.03
C THR A 123 -4.92 -0.23 4.39
N SER A 124 -5.13 0.22 5.63
CA SER A 124 -6.43 0.73 6.07
C SER A 124 -6.86 1.98 5.31
N ALA A 125 -5.92 2.90 5.03
CA ALA A 125 -6.21 4.11 4.27
C ALA A 125 -6.66 3.79 2.83
N ARG A 126 -6.04 2.80 2.18
CA ARG A 126 -6.48 2.32 0.86
C ARG A 126 -7.85 1.66 0.93
N PHE A 127 -8.04 0.69 1.81
CA PHE A 127 -9.30 -0.07 1.89
C PHE A 127 -10.46 0.75 2.44
N PHE A 128 -10.22 1.86 3.12
CA PHE A 128 -11.25 2.84 3.45
C PHE A 128 -11.94 3.39 2.18
N TRP A 129 -11.17 3.73 1.15
CA TRP A 129 -11.75 4.20 -0.12
C TRP A 129 -12.46 3.10 -0.89
N HIS A 130 -11.96 1.87 -0.86
CA HIS A 130 -12.68 0.72 -1.42
C HIS A 130 -13.99 0.44 -0.66
N PHE A 131 -14.00 0.61 0.67
CA PHE A 131 -15.21 0.52 1.45
C PHE A 131 -16.24 1.58 1.02
N ILE A 132 -15.84 2.84 0.90
CA ILE A 132 -16.73 3.93 0.44
C ILE A 132 -17.26 3.65 -0.97
N ALA A 133 -16.40 3.27 -1.90
CA ALA A 133 -16.82 2.92 -3.26
C ALA A 133 -17.76 1.70 -3.26
N GLY A 134 -17.49 0.71 -2.43
CA GLY A 134 -18.35 -0.47 -2.26
C GLY A 134 -19.77 -0.11 -1.80
N VAL A 135 -19.89 0.83 -0.87
CA VAL A 135 -21.20 1.30 -0.41
C VAL A 135 -21.95 2.05 -1.52
N ILE A 136 -21.26 2.95 -2.21
CA ILE A 136 -21.91 3.90 -3.15
C ILE A 136 -22.25 3.21 -4.49
N PHE A 137 -21.31 2.41 -5.04
CA PHE A 137 -21.41 1.93 -6.42
C PHE A 137 -21.72 0.44 -6.52
N TRP A 138 -21.31 -0.37 -5.53
CA TRP A 138 -21.46 -1.82 -5.56
C TRP A 138 -22.61 -2.33 -4.69
N GLY A 139 -23.35 -1.42 -4.04
CA GLY A 139 -24.43 -1.80 -3.12
C GLY A 139 -25.53 -2.65 -3.75
N SER A 140 -25.85 -2.44 -5.04
CA SER A 140 -26.83 -3.25 -5.79
C SER A 140 -26.37 -4.68 -6.04
N TYR A 141 -25.08 -4.97 -5.88
CA TYR A 141 -24.47 -6.30 -6.02
C TYR A 141 -24.27 -7.00 -4.66
N ALA A 142 -24.82 -6.43 -3.57
CA ALA A 142 -24.70 -7.02 -2.25
C ALA A 142 -25.32 -8.43 -2.21
N LEU A 143 -24.51 -9.40 -1.72
CA LEU A 143 -24.91 -10.80 -1.63
C LEU A 143 -25.68 -11.06 -0.34
N TRP A 144 -26.40 -12.17 -0.29
CA TRP A 144 -27.10 -12.70 0.90
C TRP A 144 -28.12 -11.74 1.51
N GLY A 145 -28.67 -10.80 0.71
CA GLY A 145 -29.62 -9.80 1.20
C GLY A 145 -29.03 -8.79 2.17
N MET A 146 -27.72 -8.67 2.22
CA MET A 146 -27.07 -7.71 3.10
C MET A 146 -27.33 -6.27 2.66
N ASN A 147 -27.42 -5.36 3.63
CA ASN A 147 -27.36 -3.93 3.39
C ASN A 147 -26.00 -3.56 2.78
N PRO A 148 -25.92 -2.62 1.82
CA PRO A 148 -24.69 -2.19 1.16
C PRO A 148 -23.55 -1.83 2.12
N TRP A 149 -23.85 -1.18 3.24
CA TRP A 149 -22.87 -0.83 4.26
C TRP A 149 -22.24 -2.05 4.92
N ILE A 150 -23.07 -3.02 5.31
CA ILE A 150 -22.62 -4.25 5.95
C ILE A 150 -21.84 -5.09 4.93
N PHE A 151 -22.35 -5.24 3.72
CA PHE A 151 -21.68 -5.99 2.68
C PHE A 151 -20.29 -5.41 2.36
N SER A 152 -20.21 -4.11 2.12
CA SER A 152 -18.94 -3.44 1.84
C SER A 152 -17.97 -3.52 3.02
N LEU A 153 -18.46 -3.37 4.26
CA LEU A 153 -17.63 -3.51 5.47
C LEU A 153 -17.06 -4.93 5.59
N VAL A 154 -17.88 -5.95 5.38
CA VAL A 154 -17.43 -7.34 5.45
C VAL A 154 -16.41 -7.64 4.35
N MET A 155 -16.70 -7.31 3.10
CA MET A 155 -15.84 -7.67 1.97
C MET A 155 -14.55 -6.85 1.92
N ASN A 156 -14.64 -5.53 1.97
CA ASN A 156 -13.47 -4.67 1.97
C ASN A 156 -12.71 -4.71 3.30
N GLY A 157 -13.42 -4.85 4.41
CA GLY A 157 -12.80 -5.02 5.73
C GLY A 157 -12.01 -6.34 5.82
N ALA A 158 -12.59 -7.47 5.39
CA ALA A 158 -11.89 -8.74 5.35
C ALA A 158 -10.69 -8.71 4.38
N SER A 159 -10.87 -8.14 3.19
CA SER A 159 -9.79 -7.96 2.21
C SER A 159 -8.66 -7.09 2.77
N GLY A 160 -9.00 -5.97 3.41
CA GLY A 160 -8.04 -5.07 4.05
C GLY A 160 -7.29 -5.74 5.20
N LEU A 161 -8.01 -6.49 6.05
CA LEU A 161 -7.40 -7.22 7.16
C LEU A 161 -6.42 -8.30 6.66
N ALA A 162 -6.85 -9.13 5.71
CA ALA A 162 -6.00 -10.17 5.13
C ALA A 162 -4.79 -9.58 4.42
N THR A 163 -4.99 -8.54 3.61
CA THR A 163 -3.90 -7.79 2.95
C THR A 163 -2.94 -7.20 3.99
N GLY A 164 -3.45 -6.58 5.04
CA GLY A 164 -2.65 -6.00 6.12
C GLY A 164 -1.80 -7.03 6.84
N ILE A 165 -2.38 -8.18 7.20
CA ILE A 165 -1.65 -9.29 7.84
C ILE A 165 -0.52 -9.78 6.93
N VAL A 166 -0.80 -10.09 5.67
CA VAL A 166 0.20 -10.57 4.70
C VAL A 166 1.30 -9.52 4.50
N THR A 167 0.93 -8.25 4.32
CA THR A 167 1.88 -7.15 4.15
C THR A 167 2.79 -6.99 5.37
N VAL A 168 2.23 -7.00 6.58
CA VAL A 168 3.00 -6.93 7.83
C VAL A 168 3.96 -8.11 7.94
N MET A 169 3.48 -9.34 7.75
CA MET A 169 4.31 -10.55 7.86
C MET A 169 5.51 -10.49 6.91
N VAL A 170 5.27 -10.21 5.63
CA VAL A 170 6.34 -10.17 4.63
C VAL A 170 7.30 -9.00 4.89
N THR A 171 6.79 -7.83 5.27
CA THR A 171 7.64 -6.67 5.60
C THR A 171 8.52 -6.93 6.84
N LEU A 172 7.99 -7.62 7.86
CA LEU A 172 8.77 -8.02 9.04
C LEU A 172 9.83 -9.09 8.70
N ILE A 173 9.53 -10.02 7.81
CA ILE A 173 10.54 -10.98 7.32
C ILE A 173 11.63 -10.22 6.54
N ALA A 174 11.21 -9.30 5.66
CA ALA A 174 12.15 -8.52 4.86
C ALA A 174 13.11 -7.69 5.72
N VAL A 175 12.64 -7.00 6.77
CA VAL A 175 13.52 -6.21 7.64
C VAL A 175 14.49 -7.07 8.44
N LYS A 176 14.06 -8.27 8.87
CA LYS A 176 14.94 -9.21 9.58
C LYS A 176 16.04 -9.79 8.69
N LYS A 177 15.72 -10.06 7.42
CA LYS A 177 16.67 -10.68 6.47
C LYS A 177 17.54 -9.66 5.76
N VAL A 178 17.00 -8.51 5.39
CA VAL A 178 17.67 -7.48 4.59
C VAL A 178 17.28 -6.08 5.11
N PRO A 179 17.76 -5.66 6.30
CA PRO A 179 17.40 -4.35 6.87
C PRO A 179 17.80 -3.17 5.98
N GLN A 180 18.78 -3.34 5.10
CA GLN A 180 19.23 -2.33 4.12
C GLN A 180 18.13 -1.93 3.12
N LEU A 181 17.10 -2.75 2.92
CA LEU A 181 15.93 -2.38 2.12
C LEU A 181 15.21 -1.16 2.69
N PHE A 182 15.29 -0.93 3.99
CA PHE A 182 14.61 0.16 4.68
C PHE A 182 15.54 1.37 4.92
N LEU A 183 16.85 1.19 4.75
CA LEU A 183 17.86 2.23 4.97
C LEU A 183 18.41 2.72 3.62
N PRO A 184 17.91 3.83 3.07
CA PRO A 184 18.48 4.41 1.86
C PRO A 184 19.87 4.99 2.19
N ARG A 185 20.82 4.88 1.25
CA ARG A 185 22.18 5.43 1.41
C ARG A 185 22.19 6.97 1.47
N ASP A 186 21.08 7.60 1.18
CA ASP A 186 20.89 9.05 1.04
C ASP A 186 19.76 9.56 1.97
N THR A 187 19.88 9.31 3.26
CA THR A 187 18.85 9.61 4.29
C THR A 187 18.63 11.09 4.57
N THR A 188 19.42 11.99 4.01
CA THR A 188 19.37 13.44 4.26
C THR A 188 17.99 14.08 4.05
N HIS A 189 17.14 13.51 3.17
CA HIS A 189 15.81 14.05 2.92
C HIS A 189 14.74 13.69 3.97
N LEU A 190 15.04 12.77 4.89
CA LEU A 190 14.12 12.37 5.98
C LEU A 190 14.44 13.01 7.31
N GLY A 191 15.42 13.92 7.36
CA GLY A 191 15.84 14.57 8.60
C GLY A 191 16.51 13.64 9.62
N ILE A 192 16.91 12.44 9.19
CA ILE A 192 17.59 11.46 10.04
C ILE A 192 19.05 11.89 10.16
N LYS A 193 19.49 12.20 11.39
CA LYS A 193 20.91 12.46 11.67
C LYS A 193 21.68 11.14 11.55
N THR A 194 22.51 11.01 10.51
CA THR A 194 23.55 9.95 10.49
C THR A 194 24.62 10.32 11.51
N ARG A 195 24.85 9.45 12.48
CA ARG A 195 26.04 9.53 13.33
C ARG A 195 27.26 9.03 12.60
#